data_60af6be195e950714da5fda51c7d4bac
#
_entry.id   60af6be195e950714da5fda51c7d4bac
#
_cell.length_a   1.000
_cell.length_b   1.000
_cell.length_c   1.000
_cell.angle_alpha   90.00
_cell.angle_beta   90.00
_cell.angle_gamma   90.00
#
_symmetry.space_group_name_H-M   'P 1'
#
loop_
_entity.id
_entity.type
_entity.pdbx_description
1 polymer ?
#
loop_
_entity_poly.entity_id
_entity_poly.type
_entity_poly.pdbx_seq_one_letter_code
_entity_poly.pdbx_strand_id
1 'polypeptide(L)'
;TYVVLKVQNLKSTTIDRRGSEPCWEQDFMFEICADGKGFIVELWKKGLLWDSILGVLWIPLETVEYATDEGPGFWWTLHSEVIKNGSEIEGTKTPTSHEILLDVYFALPF
;
A
#
# COMPACT_ATOMS: atom_id res chain seq x y z
N THR A 1 14.73 -0.28 -2.97
CA THR A 1 13.44 -0.24 -2.24
C THR A 1 12.46 -1.26 -2.80
N TYR A 2 11.56 -1.68 -1.97
CA TYR A 2 10.45 -2.56 -2.34
C TYR A 2 9.18 -2.16 -1.59
N VAL A 3 8.05 -2.60 -2.09
CA VAL A 3 6.75 -2.29 -1.51
C VAL A 3 6.11 -3.57 -0.95
N VAL A 4 5.55 -3.47 0.23
CA VAL A 4 4.79 -4.55 0.88
C VAL A 4 3.33 -4.13 0.97
N LEU A 5 2.44 -4.98 0.48
CA LEU A 5 0.99 -4.78 0.55
C LEU A 5 0.40 -5.77 1.54
N LYS A 6 -0.31 -5.26 2.54
CA LYS A 6 -0.95 -6.08 3.57
C LYS A 6 -2.45 -5.87 3.56
N VAL A 7 -3.19 -6.92 3.26
CA VAL A 7 -4.65 -6.91 3.22
C VAL A 7 -5.15 -8.05 4.09
N GLN A 8 -5.81 -7.72 5.20
CA GLN A 8 -6.26 -8.72 6.18
C GLN A 8 -5.09 -9.60 6.63
N ASN A 9 -5.13 -10.90 6.41
CA ASN A 9 -4.06 -11.84 6.74
C ASN A 9 -3.12 -12.12 5.55
N LEU A 10 -3.34 -11.43 4.42
CA LEU A 10 -2.59 -11.62 3.20
C LEU A 10 -1.50 -10.56 3.08
N LYS A 11 -0.38 -10.98 2.51
CA LYS A 11 0.77 -10.11 2.31
C LYS A 11 1.39 -10.40 0.94
N SER A 12 1.70 -9.36 0.20
CA SER A 12 2.44 -9.46 -1.07
C SER A 12 3.57 -8.45 -1.08
N THR A 13 4.68 -8.81 -1.72
CA THR A 13 5.89 -7.98 -1.77
C THR A 13 6.34 -7.84 -3.21
N THR A 14 6.68 -6.62 -3.60
CA THR A 14 7.29 -6.37 -4.92
C THR A 14 8.75 -6.83 -4.93
N ILE A 15 9.34 -6.87 -6.12
CA ILE A 15 10.80 -7.04 -6.24
C ILE A 15 11.49 -5.77 -5.72
N ASP A 16 12.76 -5.91 -5.34
CA ASP A 16 13.59 -4.79 -4.94
C ASP A 16 14.06 -4.00 -6.16
N ARG A 17 13.94 -2.68 -6.11
CA ARG A 17 14.43 -1.77 -7.16
C ARG A 17 15.35 -0.73 -6.55
N ARG A 18 16.38 -0.37 -7.29
CA ARG A 18 17.36 0.64 -6.87
C ARG A 18 17.05 1.99 -7.48
N GLY A 19 17.59 3.05 -6.87
CA GLY A 19 17.48 4.41 -7.38
C GLY A 19 16.50 5.25 -6.56
N SER A 20 16.45 6.54 -6.86
CA SER A 20 15.61 7.51 -6.16
C SER A 20 14.17 7.54 -6.68
N GLU A 21 13.95 7.05 -7.90
CA GLU A 21 12.63 7.02 -8.54
C GLU A 21 12.32 5.60 -9.05
N PRO A 22 12.22 4.61 -8.14
CA PRO A 22 11.97 3.23 -8.57
C PRO A 22 10.58 3.07 -9.18
N CYS A 23 10.48 2.19 -10.17
CA CYS A 23 9.23 1.84 -10.82
C CYS A 23 9.10 0.33 -10.84
N TRP A 24 7.99 -0.20 -10.32
CA TRP A 24 7.77 -1.64 -10.25
C TRP A 24 6.87 -2.18 -11.35
N GLU A 25 5.84 -1.43 -11.72
CA GLU A 25 4.83 -1.86 -12.70
C GLU A 25 4.32 -3.27 -12.43
N GLN A 26 4.02 -3.55 -11.16
CA GLN A 26 3.52 -4.84 -10.72
C GLN A 26 2.07 -4.74 -10.30
N ASP A 27 1.28 -5.75 -10.67
CA ASP A 27 -0.12 -5.85 -10.32
C ASP A 27 -0.31 -6.92 -9.27
N PHE A 28 -1.23 -6.67 -8.34
CA PHE A 28 -1.61 -7.62 -7.30
C PHE A 28 -3.13 -7.69 -7.21
N MET A 29 -3.65 -8.89 -7.03
CA MET A 29 -5.06 -9.11 -6.84
C MET A 29 -5.30 -9.82 -5.52
N PHE A 30 -6.24 -9.30 -4.73
CA PHE A 30 -6.62 -9.88 -3.45
C PHE A 30 -8.12 -10.15 -3.44
N GLU A 31 -8.52 -11.29 -2.88
CA GLU A 31 -9.91 -11.55 -2.55
C GLU A 31 -10.19 -10.99 -1.16
N ILE A 32 -11.23 -10.18 -1.05
CA ILE A 32 -11.54 -9.44 0.18
C ILE A 32 -12.84 -9.94 0.77
N CYS A 33 -12.81 -10.28 2.06
CA CYS A 33 -14.01 -10.63 2.79
C CYS A 33 -14.85 -9.39 3.12
N ALA A 34 -16.14 -9.57 3.33
CA ALA A 34 -17.09 -8.48 3.57
C ALA A 34 -16.75 -7.62 4.80
N ASP A 35 -16.03 -8.18 5.78
CA ASP A 35 -15.61 -7.49 7.00
C ASP A 35 -14.24 -6.82 6.90
N GLY A 36 -13.65 -6.81 5.72
CA GLY A 36 -12.37 -6.13 5.48
C GLY A 36 -12.47 -4.63 5.72
N LYS A 37 -11.49 -4.06 6.41
CA LYS A 37 -11.47 -2.64 6.77
C LYS A 37 -10.65 -1.78 5.82
N GLY A 38 -9.53 -2.29 5.36
CA GLY A 38 -8.63 -1.57 4.51
C GLY A 38 -7.32 -2.33 4.31
N PHE A 39 -6.35 -1.66 3.72
CA PHE A 39 -5.05 -2.27 3.53
C PHE A 39 -3.92 -1.28 3.79
N ILE A 40 -2.77 -1.85 4.10
CA ILE A 40 -1.54 -1.10 4.40
C ILE A 40 -0.59 -1.27 3.23
N VAL A 41 0.02 -0.17 2.83
CA VAL A 41 1.11 -0.15 1.87
C VAL A 41 2.36 0.33 2.60
N GLU A 42 3.44 -0.44 2.55
CA GLU A 42 4.69 -0.10 3.21
C GLU A 42 5.80 0.01 2.17
N LEU A 43 6.57 1.08 2.24
CA LEU A 43 7.78 1.25 1.43
C LEU A 43 8.99 0.92 2.28
N TRP A 44 9.80 -0.01 1.83
CA TRP A 44 10.97 -0.50 2.56
C TRP A 44 12.26 -0.26 1.79
N LYS A 45 13.31 0.04 2.53
CA LYS A 45 14.68 0.10 2.01
C LYS A 45 15.44 -1.16 2.42
N LYS A 46 15.98 -1.87 1.44
CA LYS A 46 16.78 -3.05 1.69
C LYS A 46 18.15 -2.66 2.26
N GLY A 47 18.53 -3.27 3.38
CA GLY A 47 19.80 -3.03 4.04
C GLY A 47 20.72 -4.23 3.97
N LEU A 48 21.93 -4.06 4.48
CA LEU A 48 22.94 -5.14 4.53
C LEU A 48 22.63 -6.17 5.61
N LEU A 49 22.17 -5.72 6.79
CA LEU A 49 21.86 -6.59 7.93
C LEU A 49 20.35 -6.72 8.13
N TRP A 50 19.63 -5.63 7.99
CA TRP A 50 18.17 -5.61 8.10
C TRP A 50 17.61 -4.51 7.22
N ASP A 51 16.34 -4.65 6.88
CA ASP A 51 15.64 -3.67 6.09
C ASP A 51 14.99 -2.63 7.00
N SER A 52 14.78 -1.43 6.48
CA SER A 52 14.12 -0.35 7.22
C SER A 52 12.93 0.17 6.46
N ILE A 53 11.89 0.54 7.20
CA ILE A 53 10.67 1.11 6.63
C ILE A 53 10.86 2.60 6.38
N LEU A 54 10.49 3.05 5.19
CA LEU A 54 10.57 4.45 4.79
C LEU A 54 9.25 5.18 4.99
N GLY A 55 8.14 4.49 4.89
CA GLY A 55 6.84 5.08 5.08
C GLY A 55 5.71 4.08 4.92
N VAL A 56 4.54 4.47 5.41
CA VAL A 56 3.33 3.65 5.39
C VAL A 56 2.15 4.44 4.85
N LEU A 57 1.19 3.73 4.28
CA LEU A 57 -0.06 4.26 3.79
C LEU A 57 -1.19 3.34 4.24
N TRP A 58 -2.28 3.91 4.72
CA TRP A 58 -3.50 3.21 5.04
C TRP A 58 -4.59 3.61 4.07
N ILE A 59 -5.18 2.66 3.37
CA ILE A 59 -6.28 2.91 2.45
C ILE A 59 -7.52 2.16 2.96
N PRO A 60 -8.53 2.89 3.50
CA PRO A 60 -9.79 2.26 3.88
C PRO A 60 -10.51 1.71 2.65
N LEU A 61 -11.02 0.48 2.74
CA LEU A 61 -11.72 -0.15 1.62
C LEU A 61 -12.98 0.60 1.19
N GLU A 62 -13.62 1.32 2.09
CA GLU A 62 -14.79 2.13 1.78
C GLU A 62 -14.51 3.28 0.82
N THR A 63 -13.22 3.68 0.69
CA THR A 63 -12.80 4.73 -0.24
C THR A 63 -12.42 4.21 -1.61
N VAL A 64 -12.35 2.89 -1.78
CA VAL A 64 -11.94 2.24 -3.02
C VAL A 64 -13.16 2.09 -3.94
N GLU A 65 -13.02 2.54 -5.17
CA GLU A 65 -14.08 2.48 -6.16
C GLU A 65 -14.00 1.22 -7.03
N TYR A 66 -15.11 0.89 -7.67
CA TYR A 66 -15.17 -0.19 -8.65
C TYR A 66 -14.73 0.31 -10.02
N ALA A 67 -14.02 -0.53 -10.77
CA ALA A 67 -13.62 -0.24 -12.14
C ALA A 67 -13.50 -1.51 -12.95
N THR A 68 -13.64 -1.40 -14.27
CA THR A 68 -13.48 -2.52 -15.20
C THR A 68 -12.07 -2.62 -15.75
N ASP A 69 -11.34 -1.49 -15.75
CA ASP A 69 -10.00 -1.40 -16.32
C ASP A 69 -9.08 -0.57 -15.43
N GLU A 70 -7.78 -0.70 -15.69
CA GLU A 70 -6.77 0.12 -15.04
C GLU A 70 -6.97 1.61 -15.34
N GLY A 71 -6.69 2.43 -14.35
CA GLY A 71 -6.67 3.88 -14.48
C GLY A 71 -5.27 4.42 -14.40
N PRO A 72 -5.11 5.77 -14.39
CA PRO A 72 -3.79 6.40 -14.29
C PRO A 72 -3.17 6.31 -12.90
N GLY A 73 -3.95 5.93 -11.88
CA GLY A 73 -3.51 5.91 -10.51
C GLY A 73 -3.46 7.29 -9.85
N PHE A 74 -3.09 7.31 -8.60
CA PHE A 74 -2.94 8.52 -7.80
C PHE A 74 -1.63 8.48 -7.04
N TRP A 75 -1.05 9.65 -6.80
CA TRP A 75 0.10 9.79 -5.92
C TRP A 75 -0.35 9.90 -4.47
N TRP A 76 0.24 9.09 -3.61
CA TRP A 76 -0.06 9.05 -2.19
C TRP A 76 1.17 9.41 -1.39
N THR A 77 1.01 10.31 -0.42
CA THR A 77 2.08 10.62 0.54
C THR A 77 2.17 9.51 1.57
N LEU A 78 3.38 9.01 1.80
CA LEU A 78 3.63 8.02 2.85
C LEU A 78 3.91 8.72 4.17
N HIS A 79 3.45 8.11 5.27
CA HIS A 79 3.61 8.64 6.62
C HIS A 79 4.52 7.74 7.44
N SER A 80 5.06 8.27 8.53
CA SER A 80 6.00 7.50 9.36
C SER A 80 5.32 6.54 10.32
N GLU A 81 4.06 6.77 10.66
CA GLU A 81 3.35 5.98 11.67
C GLU A 81 1.90 5.69 11.30
N VAL A 82 1.44 4.53 11.76
CA VAL A 82 0.02 4.14 11.72
C VAL A 82 -0.62 4.49 13.06
N ILE A 83 -1.79 5.10 13.03
CA ILE A 83 -2.57 5.40 14.22
C ILE A 83 -3.53 4.24 14.47
N LYS A 84 -3.42 3.63 15.64
CA LYS A 84 -4.26 2.50 16.04
C LYS A 84 -5.13 2.83 17.24
N ASN A 85 -6.34 2.26 17.24
CA ASN A 85 -7.23 2.23 18.40
C ASN A 85 -7.53 0.77 18.68
N GLY A 86 -6.86 0.18 19.67
CA GLY A 86 -6.90 -1.27 19.89
C GLY A 86 -6.27 -2.00 18.71
N SER A 87 -7.04 -2.89 18.08
CA SER A 87 -6.61 -3.64 16.90
C SER A 87 -6.98 -2.97 15.58
N GLU A 88 -7.73 -1.86 15.64
CA GLU A 88 -8.19 -1.15 14.45
C GLU A 88 -7.26 -0.01 14.07
N ILE A 89 -7.07 0.19 12.76
CA ILE A 89 -6.31 1.30 12.23
C ILE A 89 -7.26 2.44 11.93
N GLU A 90 -6.97 3.63 12.46
CA GLU A 90 -7.77 4.84 12.24
C GLU A 90 -7.19 5.73 11.15
N GLY A 91 -5.90 5.66 10.90
CA GLY A 91 -5.22 6.48 9.90
C GLY A 91 -3.73 6.45 10.06
N THR A 92 -3.07 7.48 9.56
CA THR A 92 -1.62 7.65 9.63
C THR A 92 -1.28 9.06 10.08
N LYS A 93 -0.06 9.26 10.56
CA LYS A 93 0.43 10.58 10.97
C LYS A 93 1.89 10.78 10.59
N THR A 94 2.29 12.03 10.57
CA THR A 94 3.66 12.48 10.26
C THR A 94 4.05 12.16 8.82
N PRO A 95 3.71 13.06 7.86
CA PRO A 95 4.06 12.85 6.48
C PRO A 95 5.56 12.79 6.27
N THR A 96 5.98 11.92 5.36
CA THR A 96 7.37 11.81 4.93
C THR A 96 7.57 12.53 3.60
N SER A 97 8.81 12.57 3.10
CA SER A 97 9.11 13.08 1.77
C SER A 97 8.86 12.05 0.67
N HIS A 98 8.38 10.87 1.03
CA HIS A 98 8.14 9.78 0.08
C HIS A 98 6.71 9.75 -0.40
N GLU A 99 6.54 9.55 -1.71
CA GLU A 99 5.23 9.36 -2.33
C GLU A 99 5.25 8.09 -3.18
N ILE A 100 4.09 7.49 -3.36
CA ILE A 100 3.94 6.30 -4.20
C ILE A 100 2.74 6.47 -5.14
N LEU A 101 2.91 6.03 -6.38
CA LEU A 101 1.83 6.03 -7.37
C LEU A 101 1.16 4.65 -7.35
N LEU A 102 -0.12 4.65 -7.05
CA LEU A 102 -0.93 3.44 -6.98
C LEU A 102 -2.24 3.61 -7.74
N ASP A 103 -2.64 2.55 -8.42
CA ASP A 103 -3.99 2.41 -8.95
C ASP A 103 -4.68 1.28 -8.19
N VAL A 104 -5.71 1.64 -7.43
CA VAL A 104 -6.42 0.72 -6.53
C VAL A 104 -7.90 0.75 -6.88
N TYR A 105 -8.46 -0.41 -7.18
CA TYR A 105 -9.88 -0.52 -7.51
C TYR A 105 -10.40 -1.93 -7.22
N PHE A 106 -11.71 -2.02 -7.04
CA PHE A 106 -12.40 -3.30 -7.02
C PHE A 106 -12.73 -3.70 -8.44
N ALA A 107 -12.24 -4.86 -8.87
CA ALA A 107 -12.56 -5.38 -10.18
C ALA A 107 -14.03 -5.80 -10.23
N LEU A 108 -14.74 -5.34 -11.27
CA LEU A 108 -16.13 -5.72 -11.47
C LEU A 108 -16.19 -7.12 -12.07
N PRO A 109 -17.08 -8.00 -11.57
CA PRO A 109 -17.28 -9.32 -12.19
C PRO A 109 -17.93 -9.17 -13.56
N PHE A 110 -17.62 -10.08 -14.43
CA PHE A 110 -18.20 -10.13 -15.76
C PHE A 110 -19.52 -10.89 -15.76
#